data_7bcf15fd506d23330396c8937f70d62b
#
_entry.id   7bcf15fd506d23330396c8937f70d62b
#
_cell.length_a   1.000
_cell.length_b   1.000
_cell.length_c   1.000
_cell.angle_alpha   90.00
_cell.angle_beta   90.00
_cell.angle_gamma   90.00
#
_symmetry.space_group_name_H-M   'P 1'
#
loop_
_entity.id
_entity.type
_entity.pdbx_description
1 polymer ?
#
loop_
_entity_poly.entity_id
_entity_poly.type
_entity_poly.pdbx_seq_one_letter_code
_entity_poly.pdbx_strand_id
1 'polypeptide(L)'
;MRHDLIVGRRGDSLHGEVQEKSFSIRAAFGRIRVETKRITWMHLKDAPDLEQDEIWLKAGDHLTGTVELQTLRFRTEAGELLKVPRAAIHSILIGAGFSVRAPGLD
;
A
#
# COMPACT_ATOMS: atom_id res chain seq x y z
N MET A 1 -4.76 -6.55 -15.85
CA MET A 1 -3.90 -6.79 -14.69
C MET A 1 -3.66 -5.50 -13.94
N ARG A 2 -3.70 -5.57 -12.61
CA ARG A 2 -3.54 -4.38 -11.80
C ARG A 2 -2.05 -4.06 -11.65
N HIS A 3 -1.71 -2.80 -11.73
CA HIS A 3 -0.35 -2.34 -11.50
C HIS A 3 -0.30 -1.59 -10.19
N ASP A 4 0.52 -2.07 -9.27
CA ASP A 4 0.67 -1.47 -7.96
C ASP A 4 2.08 -0.92 -7.84
N LEU A 5 2.25 -0.03 -6.87
CA LEU A 5 3.54 0.62 -6.65
C LEU A 5 3.84 0.65 -5.17
N ILE A 6 5.05 0.22 -4.81
CA ILE A 6 5.53 0.39 -3.46
C ILE A 6 6.58 1.48 -3.50
N VAL A 7 6.43 2.46 -2.61
CA VAL A 7 7.43 3.50 -2.42
C VAL A 7 8.16 3.20 -1.12
N GLY A 8 9.46 3.01 -1.21
CA GLY A 8 10.27 2.73 -0.04
C GLY A 8 10.64 3.98 0.72
N ARG A 9 11.12 3.81 1.93
CA ARG A 9 11.44 4.95 2.79
C ARG A 9 12.65 5.74 2.31
N ARG A 10 13.46 5.12 1.45
CA ARG A 10 14.61 5.82 0.89
C ARG A 10 14.34 6.39 -0.49
N GLY A 11 13.10 6.32 -0.94
CA GLY A 11 12.73 6.88 -2.22
C GLY A 11 12.73 5.91 -3.38
N ASP A 12 13.19 4.69 -3.18
CA ASP A 12 13.09 3.69 -4.23
C ASP A 12 11.65 3.31 -4.44
N SER A 13 11.37 2.77 -5.59
CA SER A 13 10.02 2.31 -5.89
C SER A 13 10.07 0.98 -6.62
N LEU A 14 9.04 0.18 -6.40
CA LEU A 14 8.89 -1.12 -7.04
C LEU A 14 7.54 -1.18 -7.72
N HIS A 15 7.54 -1.60 -8.96
CA HIS A 15 6.32 -1.79 -9.72
C HIS A 15 5.98 -3.26 -9.77
N GLY A 16 4.71 -3.59 -9.64
CA GLY A 16 4.28 -4.98 -9.68
C GLY A 16 2.89 -5.12 -9.13
N GLU A 17 2.67 -6.16 -8.35
CA GLU A 17 1.35 -6.45 -7.84
C GLU A 17 1.42 -6.94 -6.40
N VAL A 18 0.64 -6.28 -5.54
CA VAL A 18 0.49 -6.69 -4.15
C VAL A 18 -0.26 -8.02 -4.12
N GLN A 19 0.26 -8.97 -3.37
CA GLN A 19 -0.31 -10.31 -3.31
C GLN A 19 -1.33 -10.48 -2.19
N GLU A 20 -1.36 -9.57 -1.23
CA GLU A 20 -2.37 -9.60 -0.17
C GLU A 20 -3.73 -9.25 -0.76
N LYS A 21 -4.74 -10.01 -0.41
CA LYS A 21 -6.09 -9.75 -0.91
C LYS A 21 -6.83 -8.75 -0.03
N SER A 22 -6.39 -8.57 1.18
CA SER A 22 -7.02 -7.64 2.10
C SER A 22 -6.01 -7.19 3.14
N PHE A 23 -6.34 -6.10 3.80
CA PHE A 23 -5.55 -5.57 4.90
C PHE A 23 -6.49 -5.31 6.08
N SER A 24 -5.99 -5.52 7.28
CA SER A 24 -6.74 -5.18 8.49
C SER A 24 -6.13 -3.96 9.12
N ILE A 25 -6.96 -3.03 9.54
CA ILE A 25 -6.50 -1.83 10.21
C ILE A 25 -7.25 -1.72 11.53
N ARG A 26 -6.52 -1.46 12.60
CA ARG A 26 -7.11 -1.17 13.90
C ARG A 26 -7.33 0.32 14.01
N ALA A 27 -8.56 0.73 13.87
CA ALA A 27 -8.96 2.12 13.92
C ALA A 27 -9.69 2.39 15.23
N ALA A 28 -10.11 3.63 15.40
CA ALA A 28 -10.82 4.03 16.61
C ALA A 28 -12.11 3.26 16.82
N PHE A 29 -12.77 2.85 15.75
CA PHE A 29 -14.03 2.10 15.87
C PHE A 29 -13.82 0.60 15.95
N GLY A 30 -12.59 0.12 15.93
CA GLY A 30 -12.32 -1.30 15.99
C GLY A 30 -11.50 -1.75 14.79
N ARG A 31 -11.43 -3.06 14.62
CA ARG A 31 -10.65 -3.62 13.52
C ARG A 31 -11.52 -3.69 12.27
N ILE A 32 -10.99 -3.14 11.18
CA ILE A 32 -11.69 -3.10 9.91
C ILE A 32 -10.85 -3.84 8.88
N ARG A 33 -11.48 -4.71 8.11
CA ARG A 33 -10.82 -5.44 7.05
C ARG A 33 -11.20 -4.81 5.72
N VAL A 34 -10.20 -4.49 4.92
CA VAL A 34 -10.40 -3.80 3.65
C VAL A 34 -9.79 -4.63 2.53
N GLU A 35 -10.58 -4.90 1.51
CA GLU A 35 -10.06 -5.62 0.35
C GLU A 35 -9.10 -4.73 -0.41
N THR A 36 -8.00 -5.32 -0.85
CA THR A 36 -6.95 -4.59 -1.54
C THR A 36 -7.46 -3.83 -2.74
N LYS A 37 -8.36 -4.44 -3.51
CA LYS A 37 -8.88 -3.80 -4.72
C LYS A 37 -9.67 -2.54 -4.45
N ARG A 38 -10.07 -2.32 -3.19
CA ARG A 38 -10.83 -1.12 -2.82
C ARG A 38 -9.93 0.00 -2.32
N ILE A 39 -8.65 -0.26 -2.22
CA ILE A 39 -7.70 0.72 -1.71
C ILE A 39 -7.12 1.51 -2.87
N THR A 40 -7.04 2.82 -2.69
CA THR A 40 -6.34 3.68 -3.63
C THR A 40 -4.88 3.80 -3.19
N TRP A 41 -4.68 4.03 -1.91
CA TRP A 41 -3.38 4.45 -1.42
C TRP A 41 -3.28 4.14 0.07
N MET A 42 -2.11 3.74 0.50
CA MET A 42 -1.87 3.43 1.89
C MET A 42 -0.54 4.02 2.29
N HIS A 43 -0.49 4.65 3.43
CA HIS A 43 0.74 5.22 3.96
C HIS A 43 1.04 4.55 5.29
N LEU A 44 2.21 3.96 5.40
CA LEU A 44 2.63 3.27 6.61
C LEU A 44 3.60 4.15 7.35
N LYS A 45 3.25 4.50 8.58
CA LYS A 45 4.10 5.36 9.39
C LYS A 45 5.29 4.61 9.92
N ASP A 46 6.33 5.34 10.16
CA ASP A 46 7.50 4.78 10.79
C ASP A 46 7.18 4.52 12.25
N ALA A 47 7.56 3.40 12.72
CA ALA A 47 7.35 3.12 14.10
C ALA A 47 8.25 4.02 14.87
N PRO A 48 8.09 4.25 15.99
CA PRO A 48 7.11 4.16 17.02
C PRO A 48 6.47 5.49 17.25
N ASP A 49 6.21 6.18 16.23
CA ASP A 49 5.73 7.51 16.34
C ASP A 49 4.33 7.56 16.81
N LEU A 50 3.92 8.75 17.21
CA LEU A 50 2.57 9.00 17.59
C LEU A 50 1.63 9.02 16.41
N GLU A 51 2.18 9.06 15.21
CA GLU A 51 1.36 9.12 14.01
C GLU A 51 0.81 7.76 13.66
N GLN A 52 -0.19 7.76 12.81
CA GLN A 52 -0.89 6.54 12.49
C GLN A 52 -0.74 6.21 11.01
N ASP A 53 -0.96 4.94 10.68
CA ASP A 53 -1.07 4.53 9.30
C ASP A 53 -2.35 5.07 8.70
N GLU A 54 -2.39 5.21 7.39
CA GLU A 54 -3.55 5.74 6.69
C GLU A 54 -3.88 4.86 5.51
N ILE A 55 -5.18 4.65 5.29
CA ILE A 55 -5.68 3.95 4.11
C ILE A 55 -6.73 4.83 3.46
N TRP A 56 -6.54 5.09 2.17
CA TRP A 56 -7.50 5.85 1.37
C TRP A 56 -8.22 4.88 0.45
N LEU A 57 -9.54 4.89 0.49
CA LEU A 57 -10.36 3.97 -0.31
C LEU A 57 -10.83 4.64 -1.57
N LYS A 58 -11.12 3.84 -2.58
CA LYS A 58 -11.61 4.35 -3.85
C LYS A 58 -12.93 5.08 -3.70
N ALA A 59 -13.71 4.69 -2.73
CA ALA A 59 -14.98 5.33 -2.48
C ALA A 59 -14.85 6.68 -1.78
N GLY A 60 -13.63 7.03 -1.39
CA GLY A 60 -13.39 8.32 -0.74
C GLY A 60 -13.20 8.26 0.76
N ASP A 61 -13.44 7.12 1.36
CA ASP A 61 -13.24 6.98 2.80
C ASP A 61 -11.76 7.00 3.14
N HIS A 62 -11.46 7.50 4.31
CA HIS A 62 -10.10 7.61 4.82
C HIS A 62 -10.07 7.00 6.21
N LEU A 63 -9.25 5.98 6.38
CA LEU A 63 -9.11 5.29 7.66
C LEU A 63 -7.75 5.57 8.24
N THR A 64 -7.70 5.78 9.54
CA THR A 64 -6.45 5.96 10.26
C THR A 64 -6.37 4.96 11.38
N GLY A 65 -5.17 4.51 11.70
CA GLY A 65 -4.97 3.55 12.77
C GLY A 65 -3.69 2.79 12.57
N THR A 66 -3.70 1.52 12.90
CA THR A 66 -2.53 0.66 12.73
C THR A 66 -2.88 -0.45 11.75
N VAL A 67 -2.21 -0.45 10.62
CA VAL A 67 -2.36 -1.54 9.65
C VAL A 67 -1.59 -2.73 10.18
N GLU A 68 -2.27 -3.87 10.29
CA GLU A 68 -1.68 -5.08 10.84
C GLU A 68 -0.92 -5.80 9.75
N LEU A 69 0.32 -5.38 9.54
CA LEU A 69 1.13 -5.91 8.47
C LEU A 69 2.58 -5.91 8.93
N GLN A 70 3.24 -7.05 8.83
CA GLN A 70 4.67 -7.13 9.12
C GLN A 70 5.46 -7.28 7.84
N THR A 71 4.96 -8.05 6.91
CA THR A 71 5.63 -8.32 5.66
C THR A 71 4.61 -8.30 4.54
N LEU A 72 4.93 -7.60 3.48
CA LEU A 72 4.07 -7.52 2.31
C LEU A 72 4.63 -8.43 1.23
N ARG A 73 3.79 -9.31 0.70
CA ARG A 73 4.19 -10.13 -0.45
C ARG A 73 3.87 -9.36 -1.72
N PHE A 74 4.88 -9.25 -2.56
CA PHE A 74 4.78 -8.40 -3.75
C PHE A 74 5.43 -9.11 -4.92
N ARG A 75 4.73 -9.21 -6.03
CA ARG A 75 5.27 -9.80 -7.24
C ARG A 75 5.74 -8.69 -8.15
N THR A 76 7.03 -8.66 -8.45
CA THR A 76 7.58 -7.62 -9.32
C THR A 76 7.14 -7.86 -10.76
N GLU A 77 7.36 -6.86 -11.60
CA GLU A 77 7.04 -6.98 -13.01
C GLU A 77 7.87 -8.06 -13.69
N ALA A 78 9.05 -8.32 -13.16
CA ALA A 78 9.88 -9.39 -13.68
C ALA A 78 9.42 -10.77 -13.24
N GLY A 79 8.44 -10.84 -12.37
CA GLY A 79 7.86 -12.10 -11.93
C GLY A 79 8.41 -12.62 -10.62
N GLU A 80 9.31 -11.91 -9.99
CA GLU A 80 9.87 -12.32 -8.72
C GLU A 80 8.91 -12.03 -7.58
N LEU A 81 8.82 -12.96 -6.65
CA LEU A 81 7.99 -12.76 -5.48
C LEU A 81 8.87 -12.32 -4.33
N LEU A 82 8.62 -11.12 -3.83
CA LEU A 82 9.40 -10.53 -2.76
C LEU A 82 8.57 -10.49 -1.48
N LYS A 83 9.27 -10.56 -0.37
CA LYS A 83 8.69 -10.31 0.95
C LYS A 83 9.28 -9.02 1.45
N VAL A 84 8.49 -7.96 1.39
CA VAL A 84 8.96 -6.63 1.71
C VAL A 84 8.58 -6.31 3.15
N PRO A 85 9.55 -6.06 4.02
CA PRO A 85 9.21 -5.78 5.42
C PRO A 85 8.53 -4.43 5.53
N ARG A 86 7.59 -4.34 6.45
CA ARG A 86 6.86 -3.11 6.69
C ARG A 86 7.80 -1.92 6.89
N ALA A 87 8.88 -2.15 7.60
CA ALA A 87 9.80 -1.06 7.93
C ALA A 87 10.44 -0.42 6.70
N ALA A 88 10.43 -1.10 5.58
CA ALA A 88 11.00 -0.57 4.35
C ALA A 88 9.99 0.19 3.51
N ILE A 89 8.72 0.18 3.89
CA ILE A 89 7.65 0.71 3.05
C ILE A 89 7.19 2.06 3.57
N HIS A 90 7.19 3.05 2.68
CA HIS A 90 6.61 4.35 2.99
C HIS A 90 5.14 4.37 2.55
N SER A 91 4.87 3.96 1.32
CA SER A 91 3.52 4.01 0.76
C SER A 91 3.28 2.86 -0.19
N ILE A 92 2.02 2.50 -0.36
CA ILE A 92 1.59 1.50 -1.31
C ILE A 92 0.45 2.11 -2.11
N LEU A 93 0.58 2.12 -3.43
CA LEU A 93 -0.46 2.62 -4.31
C LEU A 93 -1.01 1.46 -5.09
N ILE A 94 -2.33 1.28 -5.04
CA ILE A 94 -2.99 0.15 -5.67
C ILE A 94 -3.61 0.60 -6.99
N GLY A 95 -3.22 -0.07 -8.06
CA GLY A 95 -3.76 0.24 -9.36
C GLY A 95 -3.25 1.55 -9.93
N ALA A 96 -2.05 1.98 -9.52
CA ALA A 96 -1.53 3.28 -9.88
C ALA A 96 -0.68 3.29 -11.13
N GLY A 97 -0.36 2.11 -11.64
CA GLY A 97 0.66 2.04 -12.69
C GLY A 97 0.35 2.87 -13.90
N PHE A 98 -0.85 2.76 -14.40
CA PHE A 98 -1.13 3.47 -15.62
C PHE A 98 -1.39 4.95 -15.39
N SER A 99 -1.84 5.34 -14.23
CA SER A 99 -2.00 6.77 -14.00
C SER A 99 -0.66 7.45 -13.83
N VAL A 100 0.33 6.74 -13.37
CA VAL A 100 1.65 7.32 -13.32
C VAL A 100 2.17 7.58 -14.72
N ARG A 101 1.87 6.69 -15.63
CA ARG A 101 2.36 6.78 -16.98
C ARG A 101 1.70 7.87 -17.79
N ALA A 102 0.44 8.04 -17.61
CA ALA A 102 -0.33 8.88 -18.50
C ALA A 102 0.17 10.31 -18.60
N PRO A 103 0.40 11.01 -17.52
CA PRO A 103 0.70 12.43 -17.67
C PRO A 103 2.02 12.70 -18.33
N GLY A 104 2.94 11.85 -18.18
CA GLY A 104 4.23 12.15 -18.73
C GLY A 104 4.33 11.94 -20.19
N LEU A 105 3.35 11.34 -20.77
CA LEU A 105 3.42 10.97 -22.14
C LEU A 105 2.60 11.74 -23.03
N ASP A 106 1.80 12.56 -22.50
CA ASP A 106 0.83 13.21 -23.36
C ASP A 106 1.15 14.56 -23.80
#